data_f7213a63e4e25ec0694f827055670f10
#
_entry.id   f7213a63e4e25ec0694f827055670f10
#
_cell.length_a   1.000
_cell.length_b   1.000
_cell.length_c   1.000
_cell.angle_alpha   90.00
_cell.angle_beta   90.00
_cell.angle_gamma   90.00
#
_symmetry.space_group_name_H-M   'P 1'
#
loop_
_entity.id
_entity.type
_entity.pdbx_description
1 polymer ?
#
loop_
_entity_poly.entity_id
_entity_poly.type
_entity_poly.pdbx_seq_one_letter_code
_entity_poly.pdbx_strand_id
1 'polypeptide(L)'
;RRGIFIALIFPTIGFLLFPMLKQDFFPELDRNMFRVSVELPPNSSIEATESEILNLRESIYREAKFKIDTDVWFIGRKLPRILYNVIGGDSPLGNNNVADAFFISENYSDMIDNLPDLAQSIVKQNPNLRVIIDKFNTGPPVFSAVEYRILGEDPEILKILGDKLELIINNAPDVFLTRADLSQVSTKFELDFNNSNMLLSGLNTQVLLDEISIATQGIEVGTMLDGNKEIPIRVRGLKYQDLNDSIQYISVPGESSLNYSSSFGELKLTSRASSLGRFEGSKVNTVQGWIWPDKYASSTETYIKEPIESFQKSLPPGYTLNLSGEAESRSESQAQLFSSATIFFVLIVIALISALNSFREAGIILSVAILCTGLAFFGLLVGNANFGFIGLVGAVGLIGLSINDAIVVLSHIKEANEDRKLNKERLI
;
A
#
# COMPACT_ATOMS: atom_id res chain seq x y z
N ARG A 1 3.40 42.86 30.30
CA ARG A 1 4.15 41.65 30.71
C ARG A 1 3.26 40.44 30.92
N ARG A 2 2.09 40.56 31.64
CA ARG A 2 1.16 39.42 31.84
C ARG A 2 0.58 38.86 30.53
N GLY A 3 0.21 39.73 29.56
CA GLY A 3 -0.31 39.28 28.25
C GLY A 3 0.71 38.48 27.43
N ILE A 4 1.98 38.80 27.49
CA ILE A 4 3.04 38.05 26.80
C ILE A 4 3.19 36.64 27.39
N PHE A 5 3.12 36.52 28.73
CA PHE A 5 3.16 35.22 29.40
C PHE A 5 1.97 34.33 28.94
N ILE A 6 0.76 34.87 28.90
CA ILE A 6 -0.43 34.14 28.48
C ILE A 6 -0.30 33.70 27.01
N ALA A 7 0.20 34.58 26.13
CA ALA A 7 0.39 34.28 24.71
C ALA A 7 1.46 33.20 24.45
N LEU A 8 2.43 33.03 25.35
CA LEU A 8 3.50 32.03 25.21
C LEU A 8 3.12 30.65 25.78
N ILE A 9 2.15 30.55 26.68
CA ILE A 9 1.82 29.29 27.37
C ILE A 9 1.39 28.23 26.36
N PHE A 10 0.38 28.50 25.55
CA PHE A 10 -0.20 27.51 24.65
C PHE A 10 0.79 27.04 23.55
N PRO A 11 1.52 27.92 22.86
CA PRO A 11 2.56 27.49 21.92
C PRO A 11 3.65 26.62 22.57
N THR A 12 4.09 27.00 23.79
CA THR A 12 5.13 26.24 24.51
C THR A 12 4.63 24.85 24.89
N ILE A 13 3.38 24.75 25.38
CA ILE A 13 2.74 23.46 25.65
C ILE A 13 2.65 22.62 24.38
N GLY A 14 2.26 23.22 23.24
CA GLY A 14 2.20 22.54 21.97
C GLY A 14 3.54 21.92 21.54
N PHE A 15 4.63 22.67 21.68
CA PHE A 15 5.97 22.12 21.39
C PHE A 15 6.40 21.02 22.37
N LEU A 16 6.15 21.20 23.67
CA LEU A 16 6.51 20.23 24.70
C LEU A 16 5.75 18.90 24.54
N LEU A 17 4.49 18.97 24.15
CA LEU A 17 3.63 17.80 24.01
C LEU A 17 3.59 17.24 22.57
N PHE A 18 4.32 17.84 21.64
CA PHE A 18 4.42 17.34 20.26
C PHE A 18 4.76 15.84 20.16
N PRO A 19 5.72 15.30 20.96
CA PRO A 19 6.02 13.87 20.91
C PRO A 19 4.84 12.95 21.31
N MET A 20 3.81 13.47 21.95
CA MET A 20 2.62 12.72 22.34
C MET A 20 1.55 12.69 21.23
N LEU A 21 1.69 13.51 20.20
CA LEU A 21 0.79 13.47 19.03
C LEU A 21 0.95 12.16 18.29
N LYS A 22 -0.18 11.50 18.04
CA LYS A 22 -0.22 10.34 17.18
C LYS A 22 0.16 10.75 15.76
N GLN A 23 1.13 10.06 15.19
CA GLN A 23 1.58 10.31 13.83
C GLN A 23 0.85 9.39 12.87
N ASP A 24 -0.02 9.99 12.07
CA ASP A 24 -0.74 9.35 11.00
C ASP A 24 -0.61 10.26 9.76
N PHE A 25 0.32 9.91 8.88
CA PHE A 25 0.70 10.83 7.81
C PHE A 25 -0.42 11.02 6.80
N PHE A 26 -1.15 9.96 6.49
CA PHE A 26 -2.31 9.98 5.60
C PHE A 26 -3.55 9.53 6.38
N PRO A 27 -4.31 10.44 6.97
CA PRO A 27 -5.48 10.08 7.76
C PRO A 27 -6.52 9.34 6.92
N GLU A 28 -7.28 8.53 7.60
CA GLU A 28 -8.37 7.77 7.01
C GLU A 28 -9.42 8.69 6.38
N LEU A 29 -10.10 8.16 5.35
CA LEU A 29 -11.27 8.83 4.78
C LEU A 29 -12.46 8.64 5.71
N ASP A 30 -13.10 9.74 6.08
CA ASP A 30 -14.37 9.75 6.81
C ASP A 30 -15.51 9.34 5.85
N ARG A 31 -15.54 8.05 5.51
CA ARG A 31 -16.54 7.44 4.63
C ARG A 31 -17.05 6.15 5.23
N ASN A 32 -18.33 5.92 5.09
CA ASN A 32 -19.02 4.70 5.52
C ASN A 32 -18.72 3.50 4.61
N MET A 33 -17.46 3.33 4.21
CA MET A 33 -16.99 2.27 3.31
C MET A 33 -15.75 1.61 3.87
N PHE A 34 -15.66 0.28 3.70
CA PHE A 34 -14.45 -0.49 3.98
C PHE A 34 -14.16 -1.45 2.83
N ARG A 35 -12.91 -1.89 2.76
CA ARG A 35 -12.39 -2.81 1.75
C ARG A 35 -12.19 -4.19 2.34
N VAL A 36 -12.47 -5.20 1.54
CA VAL A 36 -12.09 -6.58 1.83
C VAL A 36 -11.27 -7.11 0.66
N SER A 37 -10.02 -7.49 0.95
CA SER A 37 -9.14 -8.16 -0.02
C SER A 37 -8.93 -9.59 0.40
N VAL A 38 -9.07 -10.51 -0.54
CA VAL A 38 -8.96 -11.95 -0.29
C VAL A 38 -7.99 -12.57 -1.28
N GLU A 39 -7.09 -13.38 -0.76
CA GLU A 39 -6.17 -14.18 -1.58
C GLU A 39 -6.22 -15.64 -1.12
N LEU A 40 -6.55 -16.52 -2.04
CA LEU A 40 -6.49 -17.96 -1.87
C LEU A 40 -5.08 -18.49 -2.19
N PRO A 41 -4.77 -19.74 -1.86
CA PRO A 41 -3.50 -20.35 -2.25
C PRO A 41 -3.24 -20.20 -3.77
N PRO A 42 -1.98 -19.99 -4.18
CA PRO A 42 -1.63 -19.95 -5.60
C PRO A 42 -2.16 -21.18 -6.32
N ASN A 43 -2.65 -21.05 -7.53
CA ASN A 43 -3.28 -22.11 -8.35
C ASN A 43 -4.73 -22.48 -7.99
N SER A 44 -5.39 -21.75 -7.09
CA SER A 44 -6.84 -21.90 -6.91
C SER A 44 -7.57 -21.52 -8.20
N SER A 45 -8.59 -22.31 -8.55
CA SER A 45 -9.44 -22.00 -9.70
C SER A 45 -10.39 -20.84 -9.40
N ILE A 46 -10.93 -20.22 -10.44
CA ILE A 46 -11.88 -19.11 -10.27
C ILE A 46 -13.17 -19.58 -9.57
N GLU A 47 -13.60 -20.82 -9.85
CA GLU A 47 -14.78 -21.43 -9.24
C GLU A 47 -14.57 -21.71 -7.74
N ALA A 48 -13.35 -22.16 -7.37
CA ALA A 48 -12.99 -22.33 -5.96
C ALA A 48 -12.96 -20.99 -5.24
N THR A 49 -12.41 -19.95 -5.89
CA THR A 49 -12.38 -18.60 -5.35
C THR A 49 -13.81 -18.07 -5.17
N GLU A 50 -14.67 -18.22 -6.15
CA GLU A 50 -16.07 -17.79 -6.06
C GLU A 50 -16.80 -18.47 -4.89
N SER A 51 -16.64 -19.79 -4.74
CA SER A 51 -17.26 -20.54 -3.65
C SER A 51 -16.82 -20.06 -2.27
N GLU A 52 -15.49 -19.84 -2.08
CA GLU A 52 -14.96 -19.34 -0.82
C GLU A 52 -15.41 -17.91 -0.54
N ILE A 53 -15.50 -17.05 -1.56
CA ILE A 53 -15.98 -15.67 -1.41
C ILE A 53 -17.45 -15.64 -0.99
N LEU A 54 -18.30 -16.50 -1.51
CA LEU A 54 -19.71 -16.57 -1.10
C LEU A 54 -19.83 -16.95 0.38
N ASN A 55 -19.06 -17.93 0.84
CA ASN A 55 -19.01 -18.33 2.26
C ASN A 55 -18.49 -17.19 3.15
N LEU A 56 -17.44 -16.53 2.71
CA LEU A 56 -16.84 -15.39 3.43
C LEU A 56 -17.81 -14.21 3.53
N ARG A 57 -18.51 -13.91 2.43
CA ARG A 57 -19.53 -12.86 2.40
C ARG A 57 -20.61 -13.10 3.46
N GLU A 58 -21.17 -14.32 3.54
CA GLU A 58 -22.14 -14.68 4.57
C GLU A 58 -21.59 -14.53 5.98
N SER A 59 -20.32 -14.91 6.17
CA SER A 59 -19.63 -14.76 7.45
C SER A 59 -19.47 -13.28 7.85
N ILE A 60 -19.12 -12.40 6.90
CA ILE A 60 -19.02 -10.96 7.14
C ILE A 60 -20.38 -10.39 7.57
N TYR A 61 -21.47 -10.72 6.87
CA TYR A 61 -22.81 -10.25 7.24
C TYR A 61 -23.26 -10.76 8.61
N ARG A 62 -22.88 -11.97 8.99
CA ARG A 62 -23.22 -12.58 10.29
C ARG A 62 -22.44 -11.95 11.44
N GLU A 63 -21.15 -11.68 11.24
CA GLU A 63 -20.25 -11.18 12.28
C GLU A 63 -20.28 -9.66 12.44
N ALA A 64 -20.73 -8.92 11.41
CA ALA A 64 -20.83 -7.47 11.46
C ALA A 64 -21.80 -7.00 12.54
N LYS A 65 -21.30 -6.20 13.48
CA LYS A 65 -22.09 -5.57 14.54
C LYS A 65 -22.71 -4.23 14.10
N PHE A 66 -22.57 -3.88 12.84
CA PHE A 66 -23.11 -2.69 12.19
C PHE A 66 -23.87 -3.08 10.93
N LYS A 67 -24.77 -2.22 10.48
CA LYS A 67 -25.57 -2.50 9.30
C LYS A 67 -24.79 -2.24 8.03
N ILE A 68 -24.75 -3.24 7.16
CA ILE A 68 -24.18 -3.18 5.82
C ILE A 68 -25.34 -2.95 4.84
N ASP A 69 -25.25 -1.90 4.03
CA ASP A 69 -26.25 -1.58 3.04
C ASP A 69 -26.05 -2.34 1.74
N THR A 70 -24.80 -2.40 1.28
CA THR A 70 -24.46 -3.11 0.03
C THR A 70 -23.00 -3.50 -0.01
N ASP A 71 -22.69 -4.47 -0.86
CA ASP A 71 -21.35 -4.92 -1.16
C ASP A 71 -21.19 -5.19 -2.66
N VAL A 72 -19.98 -5.01 -3.17
CA VAL A 72 -19.62 -5.32 -4.55
C VAL A 72 -18.33 -6.09 -4.57
N TRP A 73 -18.34 -7.25 -5.20
CA TRP A 73 -17.20 -8.16 -5.31
C TRP A 73 -16.63 -8.20 -6.73
N PHE A 74 -15.33 -8.24 -6.81
CA PHE A 74 -14.54 -8.42 -8.02
C PHE A 74 -13.75 -9.73 -7.87
N ILE A 75 -14.24 -10.81 -8.43
CA ILE A 75 -13.63 -12.15 -8.35
C ILE A 75 -12.70 -12.36 -9.54
N GLY A 76 -11.49 -12.87 -9.27
CA GLY A 76 -10.45 -13.05 -10.28
C GLY A 76 -9.74 -11.76 -10.68
N ARG A 77 -9.98 -10.67 -9.98
CA ARG A 77 -9.31 -9.38 -10.19
C ARG A 77 -9.35 -8.51 -8.94
N LYS A 78 -8.48 -7.52 -8.91
CA LYS A 78 -8.47 -6.51 -7.84
C LYS A 78 -9.54 -5.45 -8.06
N LEU A 79 -9.82 -4.70 -7.01
CA LEU A 79 -10.74 -3.57 -7.04
C LEU A 79 -10.34 -2.59 -8.16
N PRO A 80 -11.26 -2.16 -9.03
CA PRO A 80 -10.97 -1.10 -9.98
C PRO A 80 -10.61 0.19 -9.24
N ARG A 81 -9.87 1.08 -9.88
CA ARG A 81 -9.43 2.35 -9.29
C ARG A 81 -10.62 3.31 -9.11
N ILE A 82 -11.47 3.02 -8.14
CA ILE A 82 -12.67 3.82 -7.81
C ILE A 82 -12.25 5.10 -7.07
N LEU A 83 -11.22 4.99 -6.24
CA LEU A 83 -10.65 6.09 -5.49
C LEU A 83 -9.17 6.23 -5.86
N TYR A 84 -8.65 7.44 -5.73
CA TYR A 84 -7.25 7.76 -6.03
C TYR A 84 -6.24 6.81 -5.34
N ASN A 85 -6.51 6.46 -4.10
CA ASN A 85 -5.65 5.65 -3.23
C ASN A 85 -5.89 4.13 -3.33
N VAL A 86 -6.80 3.68 -4.18
CA VAL A 86 -6.98 2.26 -4.42
C VAL A 86 -5.93 1.77 -5.41
N ILE A 87 -5.13 0.80 -5.00
CA ILE A 87 -4.28 0.06 -5.92
C ILE A 87 -5.19 -0.79 -6.80
N GLY A 88 -5.59 -0.22 -7.92
CA GLY A 88 -6.22 -0.96 -8.99
C GLY A 88 -5.15 -1.81 -9.68
N GLY A 89 -5.34 -3.09 -9.73
CA GLY A 89 -4.49 -3.97 -10.52
C GLY A 89 -5.24 -4.40 -11.75
N ASP A 90 -5.08 -3.71 -12.84
CA ASP A 90 -5.34 -4.30 -14.15
C ASP A 90 -4.18 -5.26 -14.46
N SER A 91 -4.23 -6.45 -13.86
CA SER A 91 -3.46 -7.56 -14.42
C SER A 91 -4.24 -8.00 -15.66
N PRO A 92 -3.71 -7.84 -16.87
CA PRO A 92 -4.39 -8.28 -18.09
C PRO A 92 -4.65 -9.78 -18.09
N LEU A 93 -4.00 -10.54 -17.23
CA LEU A 93 -4.07 -11.99 -17.14
C LEU A 93 -5.02 -12.52 -16.05
N GLY A 94 -5.73 -11.66 -15.28
CA GLY A 94 -6.57 -12.08 -14.18
C GLY A 94 -5.81 -12.97 -13.17
N ASN A 95 -6.07 -12.80 -11.90
CA ASN A 95 -5.52 -13.70 -10.88
C ASN A 95 -6.69 -14.51 -10.32
N ASN A 96 -6.86 -15.74 -10.77
CA ASN A 96 -7.99 -16.59 -10.40
C ASN A 96 -8.14 -16.82 -8.89
N ASN A 97 -7.05 -16.66 -8.14
CA ASN A 97 -6.99 -16.87 -6.69
C ASN A 97 -7.20 -15.61 -5.85
N VAL A 98 -7.59 -14.47 -6.45
CA VAL A 98 -7.81 -13.23 -5.72
C VAL A 98 -9.23 -12.73 -5.90
N ALA A 99 -9.73 -12.06 -4.88
CA ALA A 99 -10.94 -11.27 -4.96
C ALA A 99 -10.81 -10.02 -4.08
N ASP A 100 -11.36 -8.93 -4.56
CA ASP A 100 -11.48 -7.69 -3.81
C ASP A 100 -12.96 -7.28 -3.73
N ALA A 101 -13.33 -6.65 -2.62
CA ALA A 101 -14.65 -6.07 -2.46
C ALA A 101 -14.59 -4.71 -1.77
N PHE A 102 -15.62 -3.93 -1.97
CA PHE A 102 -15.94 -2.83 -1.08
C PHE A 102 -17.35 -3.02 -0.52
N PHE A 103 -17.50 -2.61 0.72
CA PHE A 103 -18.74 -2.64 1.47
C PHE A 103 -19.12 -1.22 1.84
N ILE A 104 -20.40 -0.93 1.81
CA ILE A 104 -20.99 0.34 2.25
C ILE A 104 -21.83 0.06 3.48
N SER A 105 -21.56 0.77 4.57
CA SER A 105 -22.35 0.71 5.80
C SER A 105 -23.32 1.88 5.89
N GLU A 106 -24.37 1.74 6.69
CA GLU A 106 -25.32 2.82 6.93
C GLU A 106 -24.69 3.98 7.71
N ASN A 107 -23.84 3.66 8.69
CA ASN A 107 -23.26 4.64 9.62
C ASN A 107 -21.73 4.46 9.71
N TYR A 108 -21.00 5.55 9.52
CA TYR A 108 -19.55 5.58 9.62
C TYR A 108 -19.06 5.27 11.05
N SER A 109 -19.63 5.90 12.06
CA SER A 109 -19.18 5.73 13.45
C SER A 109 -19.34 4.28 13.92
N ASP A 110 -20.49 3.68 13.66
CA ASP A 110 -20.75 2.30 14.05
C ASP A 110 -19.81 1.32 13.33
N MET A 111 -19.54 1.60 12.06
CA MET A 111 -18.60 0.81 11.27
C MET A 111 -17.18 0.91 11.83
N ILE A 112 -16.67 2.12 12.04
CA ILE A 112 -15.27 2.33 12.43
C ILE A 112 -14.96 1.74 13.81
N ASP A 113 -15.91 1.83 14.74
CA ASP A 113 -15.77 1.31 16.10
C ASP A 113 -15.78 -0.23 16.14
N ASN A 114 -16.47 -0.87 15.20
CA ASN A 114 -16.64 -2.34 15.18
C ASN A 114 -15.83 -3.04 14.07
N LEU A 115 -15.19 -2.32 13.17
CA LEU A 115 -14.40 -2.89 12.06
C LEU A 115 -13.21 -3.74 12.56
N PRO A 116 -12.48 -3.35 13.62
CA PRO A 116 -11.39 -4.17 14.16
C PRO A 116 -11.87 -5.52 14.68
N ASP A 117 -13.01 -5.55 15.38
CA ASP A 117 -13.61 -6.79 15.90
C ASP A 117 -14.03 -7.70 14.74
N LEU A 118 -14.65 -7.13 13.70
CA LEU A 118 -15.03 -7.86 12.50
C LEU A 118 -13.80 -8.46 11.82
N ALA A 119 -12.75 -7.66 11.61
CA ALA A 119 -11.51 -8.12 10.99
C ALA A 119 -10.89 -9.29 11.77
N GLN A 120 -10.80 -9.18 13.10
CA GLN A 120 -10.26 -10.24 13.94
C GLN A 120 -11.11 -11.52 13.89
N SER A 121 -12.44 -11.40 13.92
CA SER A 121 -13.35 -12.54 13.84
C SER A 121 -13.21 -13.27 12.50
N ILE A 122 -13.24 -12.54 11.40
CA ILE A 122 -13.16 -13.11 10.05
C ILE A 122 -11.80 -13.77 9.79
N VAL A 123 -10.69 -13.14 10.16
CA VAL A 123 -9.35 -13.70 9.99
C VAL A 123 -9.20 -15.00 10.80
N LYS A 124 -9.69 -15.05 12.04
CA LYS A 124 -9.64 -16.25 12.88
C LYS A 124 -10.49 -17.41 12.34
N GLN A 125 -11.64 -17.11 11.74
CA GLN A 125 -12.53 -18.14 11.18
C GLN A 125 -12.01 -18.72 9.86
N ASN A 126 -11.14 -17.98 9.14
CA ASN A 126 -10.67 -18.34 7.80
C ASN A 126 -9.13 -18.45 7.73
N PRO A 127 -8.49 -19.37 8.48
CA PRO A 127 -7.02 -19.45 8.56
C PRO A 127 -6.36 -19.86 7.24
N ASN A 128 -7.10 -20.44 6.32
CA ASN A 128 -6.61 -20.87 5.00
C ASN A 128 -6.69 -19.78 3.94
N LEU A 129 -7.35 -18.66 4.26
CA LEU A 129 -7.50 -17.51 3.38
C LEU A 129 -6.65 -16.34 3.90
N ARG A 130 -6.05 -15.60 3.00
CA ARG A 130 -5.54 -14.27 3.33
C ARG A 130 -6.66 -13.28 3.20
N VAL A 131 -7.21 -12.86 4.32
CA VAL A 131 -8.27 -11.85 4.35
C VAL A 131 -7.74 -10.60 4.99
N ILE A 132 -7.84 -9.48 4.27
CA ILE A 132 -7.49 -8.15 4.73
C ILE A 132 -8.75 -7.31 4.71
N ILE A 133 -9.18 -6.84 5.88
CA ILE A 133 -10.30 -5.92 6.03
C ILE A 133 -9.73 -4.60 6.49
N ASP A 134 -9.92 -3.55 5.70
CA ASP A 134 -9.28 -2.28 5.94
C ASP A 134 -10.16 -1.10 5.50
N LYS A 135 -9.82 0.07 6.00
CA LYS A 135 -10.43 1.34 5.67
C LYS A 135 -9.78 1.95 4.43
N PHE A 136 -10.43 2.95 3.85
CA PHE A 136 -9.83 3.74 2.79
C PHE A 136 -9.06 4.93 3.38
N ASN A 137 -7.80 5.09 3.01
CA ASN A 137 -6.93 6.17 3.43
C ASN A 137 -6.91 7.32 2.40
N THR A 138 -6.42 8.50 2.79
CA THR A 138 -6.30 9.67 1.90
C THR A 138 -4.98 9.69 1.13
N GLY A 139 -4.02 8.84 1.49
CA GLY A 139 -2.66 8.83 0.96
C GLY A 139 -2.49 8.18 -0.42
N PRO A 140 -1.26 8.11 -0.90
CA PRO A 140 -0.91 7.30 -2.06
C PRO A 140 -1.29 5.83 -1.83
N PRO A 141 -1.61 5.09 -2.89
CA PRO A 141 -1.92 3.69 -2.75
C PRO A 141 -0.69 2.91 -2.27
N VAL A 142 -0.84 2.20 -1.15
CA VAL A 142 0.18 1.30 -0.59
C VAL A 142 -0.40 -0.10 -0.43
N PHE A 143 0.43 -1.13 -0.62
CA PHE A 143 -0.03 -2.52 -0.52
C PHE A 143 -0.19 -2.98 0.91
N SER A 144 0.71 -2.53 1.79
CA SER A 144 0.74 -2.89 3.20
C SER A 144 1.22 -1.72 4.04
N ALA A 145 0.89 -1.74 5.32
CA ALA A 145 1.31 -0.71 6.26
C ALA A 145 2.83 -0.73 6.50
N VAL A 146 3.41 -1.92 6.55
CA VAL A 146 4.86 -2.12 6.71
C VAL A 146 5.39 -2.89 5.51
N GLU A 147 6.36 -2.32 4.82
CA GLU A 147 6.95 -2.94 3.64
C GLU A 147 8.45 -2.67 3.57
N TYR A 148 9.20 -3.74 3.27
CA TYR A 148 10.64 -3.67 3.03
C TYR A 148 11.00 -4.44 1.78
N ARG A 149 11.96 -3.93 1.02
CA ARG A 149 12.52 -4.57 -0.17
C ARG A 149 13.95 -5.02 0.11
N ILE A 150 14.21 -6.30 -0.09
CA ILE A 150 15.58 -6.86 -0.09
C ILE A 150 16.01 -6.99 -1.54
N LEU A 151 17.09 -6.32 -1.91
CA LEU A 151 17.67 -6.35 -3.26
C LEU A 151 18.92 -7.23 -3.26
N GLY A 152 19.12 -8.00 -4.32
CA GLY A 152 20.28 -8.87 -4.48
C GLY A 152 20.21 -9.70 -5.75
N GLU A 153 21.27 -10.48 -6.03
CA GLU A 153 21.37 -11.23 -7.29
C GLU A 153 20.84 -12.66 -7.20
N ASP A 154 21.01 -13.33 -6.06
CA ASP A 154 20.64 -14.74 -5.91
C ASP A 154 19.24 -14.88 -5.29
N PRO A 155 18.24 -15.46 -6.00
CA PRO A 155 16.88 -15.62 -5.50
C PRO A 155 16.78 -16.52 -4.26
N GLU A 156 17.66 -17.53 -4.12
CA GLU A 156 17.62 -18.44 -2.97
C GLU A 156 18.06 -17.72 -1.70
N ILE A 157 19.12 -16.90 -1.80
CA ILE A 157 19.57 -16.06 -0.69
C ILE A 157 18.51 -15.01 -0.38
N LEU A 158 17.92 -14.36 -1.40
CA LEU A 158 16.83 -13.41 -1.22
C LEU A 158 15.62 -14.03 -0.51
N LYS A 159 15.31 -15.30 -0.81
CA LYS A 159 14.24 -16.02 -0.12
C LYS A 159 14.57 -16.23 1.36
N ILE A 160 15.77 -16.76 1.67
CA ILE A 160 16.20 -16.97 3.06
C ILE A 160 16.19 -15.66 3.87
N LEU A 161 16.66 -14.57 3.27
CA LEU A 161 16.65 -13.26 3.90
C LEU A 161 15.22 -12.73 4.09
N GLY A 162 14.36 -12.97 3.10
CA GLY A 162 12.95 -12.61 3.18
C GLY A 162 12.23 -13.36 4.30
N ASP A 163 12.44 -14.68 4.42
CA ASP A 163 11.85 -15.50 5.49
C ASP A 163 12.28 -14.98 6.89
N LYS A 164 13.55 -14.60 7.05
CA LYS A 164 14.04 -14.00 8.30
C LYS A 164 13.39 -12.65 8.60
N LEU A 165 13.29 -11.80 7.60
CA LEU A 165 12.67 -10.48 7.74
C LEU A 165 11.18 -10.59 8.04
N GLU A 166 10.50 -11.54 7.39
CA GLU A 166 9.09 -11.85 7.64
C GLU A 166 8.84 -12.22 9.11
N LEU A 167 9.72 -13.04 9.71
CA LEU A 167 9.65 -13.39 11.12
C LEU A 167 9.82 -12.16 12.04
N ILE A 168 10.72 -11.22 11.68
CA ILE A 168 10.92 -9.98 12.44
C ILE A 168 9.64 -9.14 12.43
N ILE A 169 9.01 -8.97 11.27
CA ILE A 169 7.79 -8.18 11.11
C ILE A 169 6.61 -8.88 11.80
N ASN A 170 6.50 -10.20 11.67
CA ASN A 170 5.42 -11.00 12.27
C ASN A 170 5.44 -11.00 13.81
N ASN A 171 6.58 -10.74 14.43
CA ASN A 171 6.70 -10.64 15.88
C ASN A 171 6.18 -9.30 16.44
N ALA A 172 5.86 -8.33 15.59
CA ALA A 172 5.25 -7.08 16.05
C ALA A 172 3.79 -7.31 16.50
N PRO A 173 3.38 -6.77 17.66
CA PRO A 173 2.09 -7.09 18.27
C PRO A 173 0.88 -6.60 17.45
N ASP A 174 1.09 -5.56 16.64
CA ASP A 174 0.03 -4.95 15.84
C ASP A 174 -0.14 -5.62 14.46
N VAL A 175 0.79 -6.49 14.08
CA VAL A 175 0.78 -7.20 12.79
C VAL A 175 -0.02 -8.50 12.92
N PHE A 176 -0.95 -8.71 12.01
CA PHE A 176 -1.75 -9.94 11.96
C PHE A 176 -1.44 -10.84 10.76
N LEU A 177 -0.80 -10.28 9.75
CA LEU A 177 -0.47 -11.00 8.53
C LEU A 177 0.86 -10.49 7.97
N THR A 178 1.70 -11.42 7.52
CA THR A 178 2.95 -11.12 6.81
C THR A 178 3.02 -11.89 5.50
N ARG A 179 3.87 -11.41 4.60
CA ARG A 179 4.13 -12.06 3.31
C ARG A 179 5.51 -11.67 2.81
N ALA A 180 6.27 -12.66 2.40
CA ALA A 180 7.45 -12.46 1.55
C ALA A 180 7.15 -12.99 0.14
N ASP A 181 7.41 -12.19 -0.89
CA ASP A 181 7.01 -12.53 -2.27
C ASP A 181 7.65 -13.82 -2.77
N LEU A 182 8.94 -14.05 -2.47
CA LEU A 182 9.65 -15.27 -2.90
C LEU A 182 9.29 -16.50 -2.08
N SER A 183 8.63 -16.35 -0.94
CA SER A 183 8.13 -17.47 -0.13
C SER A 183 6.80 -18.02 -0.64
N GLN A 184 6.17 -17.33 -1.59
CA GLN A 184 4.99 -17.79 -2.31
C GLN A 184 5.41 -18.86 -3.33
N VAL A 185 5.14 -20.12 -3.01
CA VAL A 185 5.46 -21.25 -3.89
C VAL A 185 4.22 -21.66 -4.69
N SER A 186 4.42 -21.80 -5.97
CA SER A 186 3.43 -22.37 -6.89
C SER A 186 3.92 -23.74 -7.37
N THR A 187 3.06 -24.72 -7.25
CA THR A 187 3.31 -26.04 -7.82
C THR A 187 3.06 -25.99 -9.34
N LYS A 188 4.06 -26.39 -10.11
CA LYS A 188 4.01 -26.41 -11.57
C LYS A 188 4.34 -27.79 -12.08
N PHE A 189 3.62 -28.19 -13.14
CA PHE A 189 4.02 -29.32 -13.94
C PHE A 189 5.11 -28.85 -14.92
N GLU A 190 6.27 -29.48 -14.85
CA GLU A 190 7.40 -29.28 -15.76
C GLU A 190 7.54 -30.53 -16.62
N LEU A 191 7.44 -30.37 -17.93
CA LEU A 191 7.60 -31.44 -18.87
C LEU A 191 9.03 -31.43 -19.39
N ASP A 192 9.81 -32.45 -18.99
CA ASP A 192 11.22 -32.64 -19.38
C ASP A 192 11.26 -33.43 -20.69
N PHE A 193 11.50 -32.77 -21.79
CA PHE A 193 11.45 -33.38 -23.13
C PHE A 193 12.72 -34.12 -23.49
N ASN A 194 12.55 -35.30 -24.03
CA ASN A 194 13.60 -36.02 -24.71
C ASN A 194 13.62 -35.64 -26.21
N ASN A 195 14.46 -34.66 -26.54
CA ASN A 195 14.58 -34.13 -27.89
C ASN A 195 14.96 -35.21 -28.93
N SER A 196 15.72 -36.24 -28.52
CA SER A 196 16.12 -37.34 -29.42
C SER A 196 14.92 -38.19 -29.82
N ASN A 197 14.06 -38.52 -28.88
CA ASN A 197 12.83 -39.30 -29.17
C ASN A 197 11.84 -38.50 -30.03
N MET A 198 11.78 -37.22 -29.84
CA MET A 198 10.94 -36.33 -30.65
C MET A 198 11.41 -36.27 -32.11
N LEU A 199 12.70 -36.08 -32.33
CA LEU A 199 13.30 -36.04 -33.65
C LEU A 199 13.13 -37.39 -34.41
N LEU A 200 13.30 -38.51 -33.70
CA LEU A 200 13.10 -39.83 -34.29
C LEU A 200 11.66 -40.11 -34.70
N SER A 201 10.70 -39.47 -34.06
CA SER A 201 9.27 -39.59 -34.34
C SER A 201 8.77 -38.57 -35.36
N GLY A 202 9.63 -37.72 -35.92
CA GLY A 202 9.26 -36.64 -36.84
C GLY A 202 8.39 -35.56 -36.25
N LEU A 203 8.39 -35.42 -34.91
CA LEU A 203 7.53 -34.47 -34.19
C LEU A 203 8.21 -33.12 -34.00
N ASN A 204 7.45 -32.07 -34.30
CA ASN A 204 7.85 -30.72 -33.99
C ASN A 204 7.37 -30.37 -32.56
N THR A 205 8.27 -29.76 -31.77
CA THR A 205 7.96 -29.26 -30.41
C THR A 205 6.68 -28.39 -30.38
N GLN A 206 6.44 -27.60 -31.41
CA GLN A 206 5.25 -26.74 -31.50
C GLN A 206 3.96 -27.55 -31.51
N VAL A 207 3.88 -28.63 -32.30
CA VAL A 207 2.70 -29.49 -32.38
C VAL A 207 2.39 -30.11 -31.01
N LEU A 208 3.42 -30.55 -30.28
CA LEU A 208 3.27 -31.09 -28.94
C LEU A 208 2.74 -30.01 -27.95
N LEU A 209 3.27 -28.81 -28.01
CA LEU A 209 2.81 -27.71 -27.18
C LEU A 209 1.38 -27.29 -27.48
N ASP A 210 0.98 -27.27 -28.76
CA ASP A 210 -0.37 -26.97 -29.18
C ASP A 210 -1.38 -28.01 -28.68
N GLU A 211 -1.03 -29.31 -28.78
CA GLU A 211 -1.87 -30.39 -28.26
C GLU A 211 -2.01 -30.34 -26.73
N ILE A 212 -0.93 -30.08 -26.01
CA ILE A 212 -0.96 -29.86 -24.56
C ILE A 212 -1.83 -28.66 -24.21
N SER A 213 -1.70 -27.58 -24.97
CA SER A 213 -2.51 -26.37 -24.76
C SER A 213 -4.00 -26.63 -25.01
N ILE A 214 -4.35 -27.37 -26.07
CA ILE A 214 -5.73 -27.77 -26.37
C ILE A 214 -6.31 -28.62 -25.23
N ALA A 215 -5.52 -29.58 -24.73
CA ALA A 215 -5.94 -30.48 -23.68
C ALA A 215 -6.13 -29.79 -22.31
N THR A 216 -5.31 -28.80 -22.00
CA THR A 216 -5.29 -28.13 -20.68
C THR A 216 -6.09 -26.82 -20.64
N GLN A 217 -5.68 -25.82 -21.42
CA GLN A 217 -6.23 -24.47 -21.39
C GLN A 217 -7.22 -24.20 -22.54
N GLY A 218 -7.09 -24.95 -23.61
CA GLY A 218 -7.74 -24.66 -24.89
C GLY A 218 -6.97 -23.57 -25.67
N ILE A 219 -7.23 -23.52 -26.97
CA ILE A 219 -6.71 -22.49 -27.87
C ILE A 219 -7.85 -21.62 -28.40
N GLU A 220 -7.57 -20.34 -28.56
CA GLU A 220 -8.48 -19.40 -29.17
C GLU A 220 -8.38 -19.53 -30.69
N VAL A 221 -9.48 -19.90 -31.34
CA VAL A 221 -9.56 -20.18 -32.79
C VAL A 221 -10.19 -19.02 -33.55
N GLY A 222 -10.77 -18.06 -32.91
CA GLY A 222 -11.40 -16.89 -33.48
C GLY A 222 -12.26 -16.14 -32.50
N THR A 223 -12.91 -15.09 -32.98
CA THR A 223 -13.87 -14.30 -32.22
C THR A 223 -15.21 -14.23 -32.91
N MET A 224 -16.29 -14.16 -32.14
CA MET A 224 -17.65 -13.92 -32.61
C MET A 224 -18.12 -12.57 -32.10
N LEU A 225 -18.73 -11.77 -32.95
CA LEU A 225 -19.32 -10.50 -32.58
C LEU A 225 -20.72 -10.69 -32.00
N ASP A 226 -20.94 -10.28 -30.77
CA ASP A 226 -22.27 -10.20 -30.15
C ASP A 226 -22.56 -8.72 -29.80
N GLY A 227 -23.32 -8.08 -30.69
CA GLY A 227 -23.52 -6.63 -30.64
C GLY A 227 -22.21 -5.88 -30.82
N ASN A 228 -21.74 -5.15 -29.77
CA ASN A 228 -20.48 -4.42 -29.75
C ASN A 228 -19.36 -5.16 -28.99
N LYS A 229 -19.56 -6.42 -28.59
CA LYS A 229 -18.57 -7.20 -27.86
C LYS A 229 -18.03 -8.32 -28.72
N GLU A 230 -16.71 -8.43 -28.76
CA GLU A 230 -16.02 -9.59 -29.29
C GLU A 230 -15.96 -10.69 -28.23
N ILE A 231 -16.52 -11.84 -28.56
CA ILE A 231 -16.51 -13.04 -27.70
C ILE A 231 -15.51 -14.03 -28.29
N PRO A 232 -14.43 -14.39 -27.57
CA PRO A 232 -13.48 -15.37 -28.08
C PRO A 232 -14.09 -16.77 -28.13
N ILE A 233 -13.86 -17.46 -29.25
CA ILE A 233 -14.20 -18.87 -29.44
C ILE A 233 -12.99 -19.68 -29.05
N ARG A 234 -13.11 -20.48 -27.98
CA ARG A 234 -12.04 -21.33 -27.49
C ARG A 234 -12.38 -22.81 -27.72
N VAL A 235 -11.49 -23.51 -28.40
CA VAL A 235 -11.53 -24.97 -28.56
C VAL A 235 -10.73 -25.60 -27.44
N ARG A 236 -11.36 -26.55 -26.74
CA ARG A 236 -10.74 -27.25 -25.60
C ARG A 236 -10.96 -28.76 -25.77
N GLY A 237 -9.98 -29.56 -25.40
CA GLY A 237 -10.11 -31.00 -25.30
C GLY A 237 -11.15 -31.42 -24.26
N LEU A 238 -11.56 -32.69 -24.29
CA LEU A 238 -12.47 -33.24 -23.28
C LEU A 238 -11.83 -33.07 -21.87
N LYS A 239 -12.69 -32.68 -20.92
CA LYS A 239 -12.28 -32.51 -19.53
C LYS A 239 -11.96 -33.87 -18.91
N TYR A 240 -10.72 -34.21 -18.75
CA TYR A 240 -10.29 -35.37 -18.00
C TYR A 240 -10.49 -35.13 -16.50
N GLN A 241 -10.85 -36.20 -15.76
CA GLN A 241 -11.06 -36.08 -14.31
C GLN A 241 -9.77 -35.88 -13.51
N ASP A 242 -8.63 -36.32 -14.08
CA ASP A 242 -7.33 -36.19 -13.48
C ASP A 242 -6.35 -35.51 -14.45
N LEU A 243 -5.75 -34.40 -14.01
CA LEU A 243 -4.84 -33.60 -14.84
C LEU A 243 -3.54 -34.36 -15.17
N ASN A 244 -3.08 -35.22 -14.26
CA ASN A 244 -1.88 -35.99 -14.42
C ASN A 244 -2.03 -37.04 -15.53
N ASP A 245 -3.15 -37.76 -15.53
CA ASP A 245 -3.49 -38.71 -16.58
C ASP A 245 -3.75 -38.01 -17.91
N SER A 246 -4.36 -36.83 -17.87
CA SER A 246 -4.64 -36.03 -19.06
C SER A 246 -3.39 -35.66 -19.83
N ILE A 247 -2.34 -35.19 -19.14
CA ILE A 247 -1.11 -34.72 -19.79
C ILE A 247 -0.24 -35.90 -20.27
N GLN A 248 -0.20 -37.00 -19.53
CA GLN A 248 0.62 -38.15 -19.89
C GLN A 248 0.10 -38.94 -21.12
N TYR A 249 -1.20 -38.94 -21.32
CA TYR A 249 -1.87 -39.69 -22.39
C TYR A 249 -2.42 -38.81 -23.50
N ILE A 250 -1.95 -37.57 -23.65
CA ILE A 250 -2.30 -36.74 -24.81
C ILE A 250 -1.81 -37.47 -26.08
N SER A 251 -2.72 -37.66 -27.00
CA SER A 251 -2.42 -38.25 -28.30
C SER A 251 -1.84 -37.17 -29.22
N VAL A 252 -0.60 -37.33 -29.60
CA VAL A 252 0.13 -36.39 -30.46
C VAL A 252 0.29 -37.02 -31.86
N PRO A 253 -0.21 -36.36 -32.90
CA PRO A 253 -0.06 -36.88 -34.27
C PRO A 253 1.39 -36.78 -34.72
N GLY A 254 2.01 -37.92 -35.03
CA GLY A 254 3.33 -38.02 -35.68
C GLY A 254 3.17 -38.34 -37.15
N GLU A 255 4.29 -38.30 -37.92
CA GLU A 255 4.29 -38.55 -39.38
C GLU A 255 3.70 -39.92 -39.77
N SER A 256 3.85 -40.92 -38.93
CA SER A 256 3.43 -42.33 -39.26
C SER A 256 2.58 -43.00 -38.19
N SER A 257 2.36 -42.39 -37.04
CA SER A 257 1.66 -42.98 -35.89
C SER A 257 1.14 -41.94 -34.93
N LEU A 258 0.08 -42.27 -34.17
CA LEU A 258 -0.32 -41.54 -32.97
C LEU A 258 0.61 -41.96 -31.82
N ASN A 259 1.23 -41.02 -31.18
CA ASN A 259 2.08 -41.24 -30.03
C ASN A 259 1.52 -40.56 -28.80
N TYR A 260 1.83 -41.09 -27.62
CA TYR A 260 1.42 -40.43 -26.37
C TYR A 260 2.52 -39.46 -25.92
N SER A 261 2.15 -38.35 -25.31
CA SER A 261 3.09 -37.35 -24.78
C SER A 261 4.10 -37.93 -23.80
N SER A 262 3.72 -38.99 -23.05
CA SER A 262 4.62 -39.76 -22.17
C SER A 262 5.80 -40.44 -22.88
N SER A 263 5.69 -40.65 -24.20
CA SER A 263 6.81 -41.23 -25.00
C SER A 263 7.94 -40.22 -25.26
N PHE A 264 7.66 -38.92 -25.08
CA PHE A 264 8.57 -37.82 -25.42
C PHE A 264 9.11 -37.08 -24.22
N GLY A 265 8.59 -37.34 -23.02
CA GLY A 265 9.07 -36.67 -21.84
C GLY A 265 8.45 -37.18 -20.54
N GLU A 266 9.03 -36.79 -19.46
CA GLU A 266 8.60 -37.09 -18.10
C GLU A 266 7.97 -35.88 -17.47
N LEU A 267 6.76 -36.04 -16.92
CA LEU A 267 6.04 -34.96 -16.22
C LEU A 267 6.55 -34.94 -14.79
N LYS A 268 7.21 -33.85 -14.41
CA LYS A 268 7.74 -33.64 -13.06
C LYS A 268 6.92 -32.55 -12.36
N LEU A 269 6.49 -32.84 -11.13
CA LEU A 269 5.88 -31.85 -10.27
C LEU A 269 7.02 -31.06 -9.58
N THR A 270 7.14 -29.78 -9.92
CA THR A 270 8.16 -28.90 -9.32
C THR A 270 7.49 -27.77 -8.53
N SER A 271 8.16 -27.34 -7.48
CA SER A 271 7.70 -26.22 -6.65
C SER A 271 8.70 -25.07 -6.83
N ARG A 272 8.23 -23.97 -7.38
CA ARG A 272 9.05 -22.77 -7.62
C ARG A 272 8.34 -21.52 -7.08
N ALA A 273 9.12 -20.47 -6.79
CA ALA A 273 8.54 -19.17 -6.47
C ALA A 273 7.56 -18.76 -7.57
N SER A 274 6.38 -18.29 -7.17
CA SER A 274 5.28 -17.93 -8.10
C SER A 274 5.67 -16.76 -8.99
N SER A 275 6.46 -15.82 -8.49
CA SER A 275 6.97 -14.66 -9.23
C SER A 275 8.36 -14.25 -8.72
N LEU A 276 9.13 -13.64 -9.60
CA LEU A 276 10.41 -13.01 -9.26
C LEU A 276 10.35 -11.56 -9.76
N GLY A 277 10.23 -10.63 -8.82
CA GLY A 277 10.20 -9.21 -9.09
C GLY A 277 11.58 -8.62 -9.39
N ARG A 278 11.60 -7.48 -10.05
CA ARG A 278 12.77 -6.60 -10.17
C ARG A 278 12.41 -5.19 -9.76
N PHE A 279 13.30 -4.56 -9.04
CA PHE A 279 13.22 -3.16 -8.67
C PHE A 279 14.52 -2.46 -9.07
N GLU A 280 14.43 -1.41 -9.87
CA GLU A 280 15.60 -0.69 -10.42
C GLU A 280 16.66 -1.61 -11.07
N GLY A 281 16.19 -2.66 -11.79
CA GLY A 281 17.05 -3.60 -12.48
C GLY A 281 17.55 -4.77 -11.63
N SER A 282 17.59 -4.65 -10.31
CA SER A 282 18.00 -5.72 -9.38
C SER A 282 16.84 -6.64 -9.04
N LYS A 283 17.12 -7.93 -8.78
CA LYS A 283 16.11 -8.86 -8.26
C LYS A 283 15.70 -8.42 -6.85
N VAL A 284 14.42 -8.55 -6.53
CA VAL A 284 13.85 -8.08 -5.28
C VAL A 284 13.01 -9.16 -4.61
N ASN A 285 13.09 -9.23 -3.29
CA ASN A 285 12.11 -9.90 -2.45
C ASN A 285 11.44 -8.84 -1.57
N THR A 286 10.15 -8.62 -1.79
CA THR A 286 9.36 -7.67 -1.00
C THR A 286 8.73 -8.40 0.16
N VAL A 287 8.94 -7.88 1.37
CA VAL A 287 8.35 -8.41 2.60
C VAL A 287 7.36 -7.40 3.13
N GLN A 288 6.13 -7.84 3.30
CA GLN A 288 4.97 -7.03 3.62
C GLN A 288 4.36 -7.45 4.97
N GLY A 289 3.86 -6.47 5.72
CA GLY A 289 3.14 -6.68 6.96
C GLY A 289 1.85 -5.86 7.01
N TRP A 290 0.74 -6.52 7.33
CA TRP A 290 -0.56 -5.89 7.53
C TRP A 290 -0.86 -5.79 9.01
N ILE A 291 -1.31 -4.61 9.44
CA ILE A 291 -1.68 -4.30 10.82
C ILE A 291 -3.20 -4.27 10.97
N TRP A 292 -3.67 -4.46 12.20
CA TRP A 292 -5.10 -4.36 12.50
C TRP A 292 -5.64 -2.97 12.16
N PRO A 293 -6.93 -2.83 11.75
CA PRO A 293 -7.53 -1.57 11.30
C PRO A 293 -7.50 -0.43 12.32
N ASP A 294 -7.34 -0.73 13.63
CA ASP A 294 -7.25 0.26 14.71
C ASP A 294 -5.80 0.67 15.06
N LYS A 295 -4.80 0.14 14.35
CA LYS A 295 -3.38 0.35 14.60
C LYS A 295 -2.75 1.28 13.56
N TYR A 296 -1.57 1.83 13.91
CA TYR A 296 -0.82 2.75 13.06
C TYR A 296 0.51 2.12 12.65
N ALA A 297 0.89 2.30 11.39
CA ALA A 297 2.18 1.83 10.85
C ALA A 297 3.37 2.36 11.66
N SER A 298 3.29 3.61 12.14
CA SER A 298 4.35 4.26 12.93
C SER A 298 4.64 3.57 14.26
N SER A 299 3.64 2.98 14.92
CA SER A 299 3.84 2.20 16.15
C SER A 299 4.60 0.91 15.87
N THR A 300 4.20 0.19 14.83
CA THR A 300 4.84 -1.03 14.39
C THR A 300 6.28 -0.78 13.94
N GLU A 301 6.52 0.27 13.13
CA GLU A 301 7.86 0.68 12.70
C GLU A 301 8.78 0.96 13.88
N THR A 302 8.27 1.65 14.91
CA THR A 302 9.04 1.95 16.12
C THR A 302 9.43 0.67 16.85
N TYR A 303 8.50 -0.31 16.95
CA TYR A 303 8.74 -1.59 17.62
C TYR A 303 9.80 -2.43 16.88
N ILE A 304 9.72 -2.54 15.55
CA ILE A 304 10.65 -3.36 14.76
C ILE A 304 11.97 -2.68 14.43
N LYS A 305 12.15 -1.40 14.74
CA LYS A 305 13.30 -0.59 14.34
C LYS A 305 14.64 -1.23 14.72
N GLU A 306 14.82 -1.59 15.98
CA GLU A 306 16.08 -2.18 16.47
C GLU A 306 16.36 -3.57 15.85
N PRO A 307 15.39 -4.51 15.78
CA PRO A 307 15.54 -5.75 15.03
C PRO A 307 15.89 -5.56 13.55
N ILE A 308 15.27 -4.57 12.87
CA ILE A 308 15.54 -4.25 11.46
C ILE A 308 16.96 -3.70 11.28
N GLU A 309 17.42 -2.80 12.13
CA GLU A 309 18.80 -2.28 12.09
C GLU A 309 19.84 -3.41 12.31
N SER A 310 19.54 -4.34 13.20
CA SER A 310 20.38 -5.52 13.44
C SER A 310 20.38 -6.46 12.23
N PHE A 311 19.23 -6.70 11.63
CA PHE A 311 19.11 -7.48 10.40
C PHE A 311 19.88 -6.84 9.24
N GLN A 312 19.75 -5.52 9.05
CA GLN A 312 20.44 -4.79 8.00
C GLN A 312 21.98 -4.93 8.12
N LYS A 313 22.52 -4.88 9.34
CA LYS A 313 23.96 -5.09 9.59
C LYS A 313 24.42 -6.52 9.33
N SER A 314 23.52 -7.50 9.35
CA SER A 314 23.80 -8.91 9.12
C SER A 314 23.70 -9.34 7.66
N LEU A 315 23.31 -8.45 6.75
CA LEU A 315 23.15 -8.76 5.34
C LEU A 315 24.51 -9.12 4.70
N PRO A 316 24.53 -10.12 3.82
CA PRO A 316 25.72 -10.45 3.06
C PRO A 316 26.12 -9.31 2.09
N PRO A 317 27.40 -9.24 1.68
CA PRO A 317 27.83 -8.29 0.66
C PRO A 317 27.03 -8.45 -0.64
N GLY A 318 26.60 -7.30 -1.23
CA GLY A 318 25.79 -7.28 -2.44
C GLY A 318 24.27 -7.37 -2.21
N TYR A 319 23.83 -7.43 -0.95
CA TYR A 319 22.41 -7.36 -0.57
C TYR A 319 22.13 -6.07 0.18
N THR A 320 21.01 -5.43 -0.13
CA THR A 320 20.58 -4.19 0.51
C THR A 320 19.12 -4.29 0.98
N LEU A 321 18.82 -3.62 2.07
CA LEU A 321 17.48 -3.49 2.62
C LEU A 321 17.00 -2.07 2.43
N ASN A 322 15.90 -1.89 1.74
CA ASN A 322 15.26 -0.61 1.49
C ASN A 322 13.89 -0.57 2.16
N LEU A 323 13.60 0.54 2.83
CA LEU A 323 12.26 0.85 3.32
C LEU A 323 11.32 1.09 2.13
N SER A 324 10.10 0.62 2.22
CA SER A 324 9.09 0.71 1.16
C SER A 324 7.70 0.99 1.72
N GLY A 325 6.69 1.04 0.86
CA GLY A 325 5.30 1.19 1.24
C GLY A 325 4.96 2.59 1.77
N GLU A 326 4.16 2.63 2.83
CA GLU A 326 3.71 3.89 3.44
C GLU A 326 4.88 4.72 3.98
N ALA A 327 5.85 4.06 4.61
CA ALA A 327 7.00 4.73 5.19
C ALA A 327 7.90 5.40 4.13
N GLU A 328 8.12 4.76 2.98
CA GLU A 328 8.82 5.35 1.83
C GLU A 328 8.06 6.58 1.32
N SER A 329 6.76 6.43 1.03
CA SER A 329 5.90 7.52 0.55
C SER A 329 5.83 8.69 1.51
N ARG A 330 5.78 8.41 2.82
CA ARG A 330 5.84 9.43 3.88
C ARG A 330 7.17 10.17 3.88
N SER A 331 8.27 9.43 3.85
CA SER A 331 9.63 9.99 3.85
C SER A 331 9.87 10.87 2.62
N GLU A 332 9.50 10.40 1.44
CA GLU A 332 9.61 11.16 0.20
C GLU A 332 8.76 12.43 0.21
N SER A 333 7.50 12.32 0.64
CA SER A 333 6.60 13.46 0.73
C SER A 333 7.12 14.51 1.73
N GLN A 334 7.64 14.06 2.88
CA GLN A 334 8.26 14.95 3.86
C GLN A 334 9.51 15.63 3.29
N ALA A 335 10.40 14.87 2.63
CA ALA A 335 11.63 15.43 2.03
C ALA A 335 11.30 16.48 0.95
N GLN A 336 10.31 16.23 0.10
CA GLN A 336 9.86 17.18 -0.92
C GLN A 336 9.27 18.46 -0.29
N LEU A 337 8.48 18.31 0.77
CA LEU A 337 7.90 19.44 1.49
C LEU A 337 8.99 20.30 2.14
N PHE A 338 9.93 19.68 2.87
CA PHE A 338 11.01 20.43 3.53
C PHE A 338 11.95 21.11 2.52
N SER A 339 12.26 20.45 1.42
CA SER A 339 13.05 21.02 0.33
C SER A 339 12.39 22.28 -0.25
N SER A 340 11.10 22.19 -0.57
CA SER A 340 10.32 23.31 -1.09
C SER A 340 10.14 24.41 -0.04
N ALA A 341 9.83 24.04 1.21
CA ALA A 341 9.61 24.97 2.30
C ALA A 341 10.86 25.82 2.59
N THR A 342 12.06 25.28 2.42
CA THR A 342 13.33 26.03 2.62
C THR A 342 13.43 27.20 1.62
N ILE A 343 13.12 26.97 0.36
CA ILE A 343 13.17 28.02 -0.68
C ILE A 343 12.12 29.11 -0.35
N PHE A 344 10.90 28.71 -0.02
CA PHE A 344 9.83 29.65 0.33
C PHE A 344 10.15 30.42 1.60
N PHE A 345 10.76 29.79 2.60
CA PHE A 345 11.17 30.46 3.83
C PHE A 345 12.19 31.59 3.55
N VAL A 346 13.20 31.33 2.72
CA VAL A 346 14.18 32.34 2.33
C VAL A 346 13.50 33.50 1.60
N LEU A 347 12.58 33.19 0.67
CA LEU A 347 11.83 34.23 -0.07
C LEU A 347 10.93 35.06 0.87
N ILE A 348 10.28 34.45 1.84
CA ILE A 348 9.46 35.15 2.85
C ILE A 348 10.35 36.08 3.70
N VAL A 349 11.52 35.63 4.13
CA VAL A 349 12.45 36.47 4.92
C VAL A 349 12.89 37.68 4.10
N ILE A 350 13.29 37.47 2.85
CA ILE A 350 13.69 38.57 1.93
C ILE A 350 12.51 39.54 1.73
N ALA A 351 11.31 39.02 1.47
CA ALA A 351 10.13 39.84 1.26
C ALA A 351 9.77 40.66 2.53
N LEU A 352 9.84 40.06 3.71
CA LEU A 352 9.60 40.75 4.99
C LEU A 352 10.62 41.87 5.25
N ILE A 353 11.89 41.59 5.02
CA ILE A 353 12.94 42.61 5.21
C ILE A 353 12.74 43.76 4.21
N SER A 354 12.42 43.46 2.94
CA SER A 354 12.17 44.48 1.91
C SER A 354 10.91 45.30 2.21
N ALA A 355 9.85 44.68 2.64
CA ALA A 355 8.58 45.37 2.92
C ALA A 355 8.64 46.22 4.16
N LEU A 356 9.33 45.76 5.22
CA LEU A 356 9.42 46.46 6.49
C LEU A 356 10.65 47.39 6.59
N ASN A 357 11.59 47.23 5.68
CA ASN A 357 12.91 47.91 5.68
C ASN A 357 13.62 47.85 7.05
N SER A 358 13.46 46.72 7.75
CA SER A 358 13.97 46.53 9.12
C SER A 358 14.14 45.06 9.46
N PHE A 359 15.39 44.64 9.74
CA PHE A 359 15.69 43.28 10.21
C PHE A 359 15.05 42.95 11.57
N ARG A 360 14.93 43.95 12.45
CA ARG A 360 14.36 43.76 13.79
C ARG A 360 12.86 43.44 13.72
N GLU A 361 12.14 44.11 12.85
CA GLU A 361 10.69 43.92 12.67
C GLU A 361 10.40 42.63 11.96
N ALA A 362 11.18 42.29 10.93
CA ALA A 362 11.11 40.99 10.29
C ALA A 362 11.37 39.83 11.30
N GLY A 363 12.34 40.00 12.20
CA GLY A 363 12.61 39.04 13.27
C GLY A 363 11.46 38.86 14.26
N ILE A 364 10.72 39.92 14.58
CA ILE A 364 9.53 39.85 15.42
C ILE A 364 8.43 39.04 14.73
N ILE A 365 8.18 39.30 13.45
CA ILE A 365 7.13 38.56 12.68
C ILE A 365 7.51 37.08 12.54
N LEU A 366 8.78 36.75 12.27
CA LEU A 366 9.26 35.38 12.23
C LEU A 366 9.12 34.67 13.59
N SER A 367 9.29 35.40 14.69
CA SER A 367 9.06 34.85 16.04
C SER A 367 7.58 34.51 16.26
N VAL A 368 6.67 35.32 15.74
CA VAL A 368 5.23 35.02 15.75
C VAL A 368 4.94 33.77 14.92
N ALA A 369 5.54 33.63 13.75
CA ALA A 369 5.38 32.43 12.90
C ALA A 369 5.79 31.14 13.62
N ILE A 370 6.93 31.15 14.33
CA ILE A 370 7.37 30.02 15.15
C ILE A 370 6.37 29.70 16.25
N LEU A 371 5.88 30.71 16.97
CA LEU A 371 4.89 30.52 18.03
C LEU A 371 3.57 29.95 17.48
N CYS A 372 3.17 30.35 16.28
CA CYS A 372 1.97 29.81 15.63
C CYS A 372 2.10 28.33 15.29
N THR A 373 3.32 27.84 14.98
CA THR A 373 3.55 26.39 14.81
C THR A 373 3.26 25.63 16.11
N GLY A 374 3.74 26.14 17.25
CA GLY A 374 3.43 25.55 18.55
C GLY A 374 1.93 25.60 18.89
N LEU A 375 1.24 26.67 18.49
CA LEU A 375 -0.21 26.78 18.66
C LEU A 375 -0.97 25.79 17.79
N ALA A 376 -0.51 25.53 16.57
CA ALA A 376 -1.07 24.51 15.71
C ALA A 376 -0.97 23.11 16.34
N PHE A 377 0.18 22.75 16.90
CA PHE A 377 0.37 21.49 17.63
C PHE A 377 -0.56 21.39 18.85
N PHE A 378 -0.69 22.48 19.60
CA PHE A 378 -1.61 22.53 20.73
C PHE A 378 -3.07 22.34 20.26
N GLY A 379 -3.47 22.96 19.15
CA GLY A 379 -4.79 22.79 18.56
C GLY A 379 -5.10 21.35 18.17
N LEU A 380 -4.13 20.64 17.58
CA LEU A 380 -4.26 19.22 17.23
C LEU A 380 -4.42 18.36 18.50
N LEU A 381 -3.68 18.66 19.57
CA LEU A 381 -3.81 17.95 20.85
C LEU A 381 -5.19 18.12 21.46
N VAL A 382 -5.70 19.35 21.52
CA VAL A 382 -7.02 19.66 22.09
C VAL A 382 -8.13 19.05 21.23
N GLY A 383 -7.96 19.06 19.90
CA GLY A 383 -8.90 18.44 18.95
C GLY A 383 -8.80 16.92 18.87
N ASN A 384 -7.89 16.28 19.63
CA ASN A 384 -7.60 14.85 19.55
C ASN A 384 -7.35 14.38 18.10
N ALA A 385 -6.73 15.24 17.29
CA ALA A 385 -6.44 14.99 15.90
C ALA A 385 -5.00 14.47 15.71
N ASN A 386 -4.82 13.59 14.74
CA ASN A 386 -3.51 13.04 14.41
C ASN A 386 -2.64 14.10 13.70
N PHE A 387 -1.34 14.06 13.96
CA PHE A 387 -0.38 14.85 13.20
C PHE A 387 -0.02 14.13 11.91
N GLY A 388 -0.47 14.68 10.79
CA GLY A 388 -0.24 14.12 9.47
C GLY A 388 -0.03 15.19 8.40
N PHE A 389 -0.05 14.80 7.14
CA PHE A 389 0.13 15.69 5.98
C PHE A 389 -0.85 16.87 6.00
N ILE A 390 -2.13 16.61 6.27
CA ILE A 390 -3.18 17.64 6.32
C ILE A 390 -2.92 18.61 7.48
N GLY A 391 -2.53 18.08 8.65
CA GLY A 391 -2.17 18.90 9.82
C GLY A 391 -0.98 19.82 9.54
N LEU A 392 0.01 19.32 8.79
CA LEU A 392 1.18 20.10 8.37
C LEU A 392 0.80 21.21 7.38
N VAL A 393 -0.04 20.93 6.40
CA VAL A 393 -0.56 21.95 5.46
C VAL A 393 -1.38 23.00 6.21
N GLY A 394 -2.22 22.59 7.16
CA GLY A 394 -2.97 23.51 8.03
C GLY A 394 -2.07 24.41 8.87
N ALA A 395 -0.99 23.86 9.44
CA ALA A 395 0.01 24.63 10.20
C ALA A 395 0.70 25.68 9.32
N VAL A 396 1.08 25.33 8.09
CA VAL A 396 1.69 26.27 7.13
C VAL A 396 0.69 27.38 6.77
N GLY A 397 -0.59 27.04 6.56
CA GLY A 397 -1.65 28.03 6.32
C GLY A 397 -1.83 28.99 7.51
N LEU A 398 -1.82 28.47 8.74
CA LEU A 398 -1.89 29.27 9.97
C LEU A 398 -0.71 30.24 10.11
N ILE A 399 0.50 29.78 9.79
CA ILE A 399 1.71 30.60 9.78
C ILE A 399 1.54 31.76 8.79
N GLY A 400 1.07 31.49 7.56
CA GLY A 400 0.87 32.51 6.55
C GLY A 400 -0.15 33.58 6.98
N LEU A 401 -1.29 33.15 7.56
CA LEU A 401 -2.30 34.03 8.09
C LEU A 401 -1.75 34.90 9.22
N SER A 402 -1.02 34.30 10.16
CA SER A 402 -0.44 35.00 11.30
C SER A 402 0.64 36.01 10.91
N ILE A 403 1.45 35.72 9.88
CA ILE A 403 2.40 36.67 9.31
C ILE A 403 1.66 37.88 8.74
N ASN A 404 0.57 37.66 7.99
CA ASN A 404 -0.23 38.74 7.43
C ASN A 404 -0.81 39.64 8.52
N ASP A 405 -1.43 39.05 9.54
CA ASP A 405 -1.99 39.80 10.65
C ASP A 405 -0.92 40.56 11.44
N ALA A 406 0.25 39.96 11.66
CA ALA A 406 1.38 40.61 12.35
C ALA A 406 1.91 41.82 11.56
N ILE A 407 1.95 41.75 10.22
CA ILE A 407 2.36 42.88 9.37
C ILE A 407 1.38 44.05 9.55
N VAL A 408 0.08 43.78 9.49
CA VAL A 408 -0.98 44.81 9.63
C VAL A 408 -0.89 45.49 11.00
N VAL A 409 -0.78 44.70 12.08
CA VAL A 409 -0.64 45.24 13.44
C VAL A 409 0.60 46.08 13.58
N LEU A 410 1.74 45.62 13.03
CA LEU A 410 3.02 46.32 13.12
C LEU A 410 3.01 47.63 12.33
N SER A 411 2.37 47.66 11.15
CA SER A 411 2.23 48.90 10.35
C SER A 411 1.37 49.94 11.07
N HIS A 412 0.26 49.56 11.68
CA HIS A 412 -0.56 50.44 12.47
C HIS A 412 0.15 51.01 13.70
N ILE A 413 0.98 50.19 14.37
CA ILE A 413 1.81 50.68 15.52
C ILE A 413 2.84 51.71 15.04
N LYS A 414 3.45 51.54 13.87
CA LYS A 414 4.35 52.49 13.28
C LYS A 414 3.66 53.82 12.99
N GLU A 415 2.56 53.77 12.27
CA GLU A 415 1.78 54.94 11.92
C GLU A 415 1.36 55.76 13.18
N ALA A 416 0.82 55.06 14.18
CA ALA A 416 0.44 55.69 15.45
C ALA A 416 1.64 56.30 16.22
N ASN A 417 2.85 55.73 16.11
CA ASN A 417 4.05 56.30 16.73
C ASN A 417 4.59 57.48 15.94
N GLU A 418 4.50 57.50 14.63
CA GLU A 418 4.87 58.68 13.81
C GLU A 418 3.95 59.84 14.08
N ASP A 419 2.63 59.63 14.14
CA ASP A 419 1.65 60.67 14.50
C ASP A 419 1.88 61.25 15.88
N ARG A 420 2.27 60.44 16.87
CA ARG A 420 2.64 60.91 18.20
C ARG A 420 3.92 61.73 18.20
N LYS A 421 4.92 61.40 17.38
CA LYS A 421 6.14 62.21 17.21
C LYS A 421 5.83 63.55 16.56
N LEU A 422 5.11 63.55 15.48
CA LEU A 422 4.66 64.76 14.77
C LEU A 422 3.84 65.71 15.67
N ASN A 423 2.91 65.17 16.49
CA ASN A 423 2.15 65.93 17.45
C ASN A 423 3.03 66.51 18.61
N LYS A 424 4.09 65.81 19.02
CA LYS A 424 5.04 66.33 20.01
C LYS A 424 5.92 67.46 19.44
N GLU A 425 6.38 67.31 18.18
CA GLU A 425 7.17 68.36 17.51
C GLU A 425 6.33 69.60 17.14
N ARG A 426 5.01 69.50 17.00
CA ARG A 426 4.10 70.64 16.82
C ARG A 426 3.73 71.37 18.12
N LEU A 427 4.05 70.79 19.29
CA LEU A 427 3.79 71.36 20.61
C LEU A 427 5.01 71.98 21.27
N ILE A 428 6.17 71.94 20.59
CA ILE A 428 7.40 72.65 20.94
C ILE A 428 7.61 73.79 19.93
#